data_d16439c1a10e639add0194832c9a4b01
#
_entry.id   d16439c1a10e639add0194832c9a4b01
#
_cell.length_a   1.000
_cell.length_b   1.000
_cell.length_c   1.000
_cell.angle_alpha   90.00
_cell.angle_beta   90.00
_cell.angle_gamma   90.00
#
_symmetry.space_group_name_H-M   'P 1'
#
loop_
_entity.id
_entity.type
_entity.pdbx_description
1 polymer ?
#
loop_
_entity_poly.entity_id
_entity_poly.type
_entity_poly.pdbx_seq_one_letter_code
_entity_poly.pdbx_strand_id
1 'polypeptide(L)'
;MKKILLVCAALFAAGAAQAKVTLPKIFSDGMVMQQNSQANIWGHATANKVVKINVSWNKTTYTVKSDQQGKWSFSLDTPAAGGPHTITMNDGERTVLKNILMGEVWICSGQSNMEMPMKGFKNQPIENAVQDILHATDPQLRLFTIKRNSTFTPVDTVTGKWQEANPASVREFSATAYYFGKELRQNLGVPVGLIVTAWGGSACEAWMRADWLKAFPDAKIPASPADIKSKNRTPTALYNGMLHPIVGYTMRGVIWYQGEDNVTRYPTYANMMTAMVNGWRNVWKQGEFPFYYCQIAPYDYKLIKYTINSAFLREQQMLAEKKISNCGMAVLMDAGLEYGIHPRKKNIAGLRLALLALNKTYGIKGITSESARYKDVTFKGDTAVVSFERADMWIYGENGYKSDLFEVAGDDHVFHPAKAWIERSKVYVKSEEVPHPVAVRYAFKDWAQGDLFSDGLPISSFRTDNWTE
;
A
#
# COMPACT_ATOMS: atom_id res chain seq x y z
N MET A 1 -12.88 -75.65 -41.36
CA MET A 1 -13.31 -74.29 -40.85
C MET A 1 -12.20 -73.68 -40.06
N LYS A 2 -11.44 -72.79 -40.69
CA LYS A 2 -10.31 -72.08 -40.05
C LYS A 2 -10.84 -70.74 -39.45
N LYS A 3 -10.75 -70.54 -38.15
CA LYS A 3 -11.02 -69.29 -37.49
C LYS A 3 -9.79 -68.40 -37.54
N ILE A 4 -9.88 -67.28 -38.24
CA ILE A 4 -8.88 -66.26 -38.30
C ILE A 4 -9.10 -65.34 -37.09
N LEU A 5 -8.10 -65.26 -36.15
CA LEU A 5 -8.08 -64.31 -35.05
C LEU A 5 -7.47 -63.02 -35.57
N LEU A 6 -8.28 -61.96 -35.66
CA LEU A 6 -7.79 -60.60 -35.93
C LEU A 6 -7.34 -59.95 -34.58
N VAL A 7 -6.05 -59.77 -34.39
CA VAL A 7 -5.49 -59.01 -33.28
C VAL A 7 -5.43 -57.55 -33.74
N CYS A 8 -6.33 -56.71 -33.23
CA CYS A 8 -6.24 -55.25 -33.36
C CYS A 8 -5.22 -54.71 -32.35
N ALA A 9 -4.02 -54.41 -32.82
CA ALA A 9 -3.04 -53.62 -32.06
C ALA A 9 -3.49 -52.14 -32.07
N ALA A 10 -4.13 -51.69 -31.02
CA ALA A 10 -4.37 -50.27 -30.80
C ALA A 10 -3.06 -49.60 -30.41
N LEU A 11 -2.43 -48.95 -31.37
CA LEU A 11 -1.34 -47.98 -31.12
C LEU A 11 -1.91 -46.76 -30.37
N PHE A 12 -1.73 -46.71 -29.05
CA PHE A 12 -1.87 -45.47 -28.30
C PHE A 12 -0.71 -44.57 -28.71
N ALA A 13 -0.90 -43.73 -29.71
CA ALA A 13 -0.10 -42.54 -29.92
C ALA A 13 -0.41 -41.56 -28.79
N ALA A 14 0.27 -41.71 -27.66
CA ALA A 14 0.33 -40.65 -26.68
C ALA A 14 1.04 -39.46 -27.35
N GLY A 15 0.27 -38.61 -28.00
CA GLY A 15 0.73 -37.31 -28.43
C GLY A 15 1.28 -36.59 -27.19
N ALA A 16 2.61 -36.52 -27.07
CA ALA A 16 3.24 -35.68 -26.09
C ALA A 16 2.76 -34.26 -26.40
N ALA A 17 1.74 -33.80 -25.67
CA ALA A 17 1.38 -32.40 -25.68
C ALA A 17 2.66 -31.67 -25.25
N GLN A 18 3.34 -31.01 -26.19
CA GLN A 18 4.47 -30.15 -25.88
C GLN A 18 3.93 -29.03 -25.03
N ALA A 19 4.13 -29.14 -23.72
CA ALA A 19 3.72 -28.09 -22.79
C ALA A 19 4.67 -26.92 -23.00
N LYS A 20 4.11 -25.81 -23.43
CA LYS A 20 4.80 -24.52 -23.55
C LYS A 20 5.01 -23.90 -22.18
N VAL A 21 6.14 -23.22 -21.97
CA VAL A 21 6.34 -22.40 -20.78
C VAL A 21 5.18 -21.43 -20.60
N THR A 22 4.50 -21.52 -19.45
CA THR A 22 3.41 -20.62 -19.05
C THR A 22 3.80 -19.84 -17.81
N LEU A 23 3.40 -18.58 -17.76
CA LEU A 23 3.77 -17.66 -16.70
C LEU A 23 2.52 -17.06 -16.03
N PRO A 24 2.56 -16.77 -14.73
CA PRO A 24 1.58 -15.87 -14.10
C PRO A 24 1.47 -14.57 -14.88
N LYS A 25 0.27 -14.00 -14.97
CA LYS A 25 0.00 -12.78 -15.78
C LYS A 25 0.81 -11.57 -15.40
N ILE A 26 1.36 -11.53 -14.18
CA ILE A 26 2.26 -10.46 -13.74
C ILE A 26 3.55 -10.42 -14.59
N PHE A 27 3.99 -11.58 -15.11
CA PHE A 27 5.06 -11.70 -16.08
C PHE A 27 4.50 -11.68 -17.50
N SER A 28 4.41 -10.51 -18.09
CA SER A 28 3.89 -10.33 -19.44
C SER A 28 4.59 -9.14 -20.12
N ASP A 29 4.33 -8.98 -21.41
CA ASP A 29 4.86 -7.88 -22.17
C ASP A 29 4.57 -6.53 -21.51
N GLY A 30 5.53 -5.62 -21.57
CA GLY A 30 5.43 -4.30 -20.97
C GLY A 30 5.70 -4.23 -19.47
N MET A 31 6.06 -5.32 -18.80
CA MET A 31 6.37 -5.34 -17.38
C MET A 31 7.61 -4.49 -17.04
N VAL A 32 7.68 -4.05 -15.78
CA VAL A 32 8.91 -3.49 -15.19
C VAL A 32 9.49 -4.53 -14.22
N MET A 33 10.77 -4.83 -14.36
CA MET A 33 11.53 -5.61 -13.38
C MET A 33 12.37 -4.67 -12.52
N GLN A 34 12.53 -5.01 -11.23
CA GLN A 34 13.37 -4.22 -10.34
C GLN A 34 14.80 -4.19 -10.84
N GLN A 35 15.36 -2.98 -11.02
CA GLN A 35 16.75 -2.77 -11.46
C GLN A 35 17.77 -3.15 -10.38
N ASN A 36 19.02 -3.42 -10.79
CA ASN A 36 20.17 -3.69 -9.91
C ASN A 36 19.83 -4.71 -8.81
N SER A 37 19.21 -5.81 -9.18
CA SER A 37 18.72 -6.82 -8.23
C SER A 37 18.78 -8.23 -8.80
N GLN A 38 18.57 -9.21 -7.94
CA GLN A 38 18.21 -10.55 -8.37
C GLN A 38 16.69 -10.66 -8.45
N ALA A 39 16.15 -10.47 -9.66
CA ALA A 39 14.70 -10.47 -9.88
C ALA A 39 14.18 -11.89 -10.13
N ASN A 40 13.25 -12.33 -9.29
CA ASN A 40 12.64 -13.64 -9.41
C ASN A 40 11.67 -13.69 -10.61
N ILE A 41 11.71 -14.80 -11.32
CA ILE A 41 10.74 -15.20 -12.35
C ILE A 41 10.36 -16.66 -12.12
N TRP A 42 9.09 -16.99 -12.31
CA TRP A 42 8.59 -18.36 -12.12
C TRP A 42 7.43 -18.68 -13.06
N GLY A 43 7.13 -19.96 -13.17
CA GLY A 43 6.03 -20.42 -14.01
C GLY A 43 5.92 -21.94 -14.04
N HIS A 44 5.24 -22.41 -15.08
CA HIS A 44 5.12 -23.83 -15.37
C HIS A 44 5.75 -24.15 -16.73
N ALA A 45 6.29 -25.35 -16.85
CA ALA A 45 6.87 -25.92 -18.05
C ALA A 45 6.53 -27.42 -18.10
N THR A 46 6.97 -28.14 -19.11
CA THR A 46 6.92 -29.59 -19.11
C THR A 46 7.61 -30.15 -17.88
N ALA A 47 6.98 -31.12 -17.20
CA ALA A 47 7.51 -31.72 -15.97
C ALA A 47 8.92 -32.33 -16.18
N ASN A 48 9.81 -32.12 -15.22
CA ASN A 48 11.19 -32.60 -15.23
C ASN A 48 12.06 -32.15 -16.44
N LYS A 49 11.63 -31.10 -17.16
CA LYS A 49 12.35 -30.53 -18.32
C LYS A 49 13.26 -29.36 -17.89
N VAL A 50 14.29 -29.15 -18.67
CA VAL A 50 15.15 -27.98 -18.55
C VAL A 50 14.53 -26.84 -19.33
N VAL A 51 14.26 -25.74 -18.65
CA VAL A 51 13.89 -24.47 -19.25
C VAL A 51 15.17 -23.65 -19.47
N LYS A 52 15.45 -23.32 -20.73
CA LYS A 52 16.54 -22.40 -21.10
C LYS A 52 16.00 -20.99 -21.13
N ILE A 53 16.69 -20.05 -20.45
CA ILE A 53 16.29 -18.65 -20.36
C ILE A 53 17.41 -17.78 -20.96
N ASN A 54 17.08 -16.99 -21.95
CA ASN A 54 17.97 -16.01 -22.56
C ASN A 54 17.39 -14.62 -22.38
N VAL A 55 18.24 -13.66 -22.05
CA VAL A 55 17.87 -12.26 -21.79
C VAL A 55 18.62 -11.34 -22.74
N SER A 56 18.02 -10.23 -23.15
CA SER A 56 18.62 -9.32 -24.12
C SER A 56 19.73 -8.42 -23.55
N TRP A 57 19.84 -8.31 -22.23
CA TRP A 57 20.81 -7.43 -21.56
C TRP A 57 22.17 -8.09 -21.25
N ASN A 58 22.29 -9.39 -21.51
CA ASN A 58 23.58 -10.07 -21.48
C ASN A 58 23.57 -11.28 -22.45
N LYS A 59 24.73 -11.95 -22.57
CA LYS A 59 24.89 -13.12 -23.46
C LYS A 59 24.75 -14.45 -22.75
N THR A 60 24.41 -14.46 -21.45
CA THR A 60 24.32 -15.66 -20.64
C THR A 60 23.05 -16.43 -20.97
N THR A 61 23.18 -17.74 -21.17
CA THR A 61 22.04 -18.66 -21.19
C THR A 61 21.90 -19.27 -19.81
N TYR A 62 20.80 -18.95 -19.15
CA TYR A 62 20.45 -19.56 -17.86
C TYR A 62 19.65 -20.83 -18.06
N THR A 63 19.74 -21.75 -17.11
CA THR A 63 18.97 -22.99 -17.15
C THR A 63 18.38 -23.30 -15.78
N VAL A 64 17.14 -23.76 -15.77
CA VAL A 64 16.46 -24.24 -14.56
C VAL A 64 15.66 -25.49 -14.90
N LYS A 65 15.61 -26.48 -14.01
CA LYS A 65 14.80 -27.69 -14.20
C LYS A 65 13.46 -27.51 -13.49
N SER A 66 12.37 -27.79 -14.20
CA SER A 66 11.04 -27.89 -13.59
C SER A 66 10.91 -29.11 -12.72
N ASP A 67 10.08 -29.05 -11.68
CA ASP A 67 9.76 -30.18 -10.83
C ASP A 67 8.78 -31.18 -11.48
N GLN A 68 8.35 -32.19 -10.71
CA GLN A 68 7.40 -33.20 -11.17
C GLN A 68 6.02 -32.62 -11.52
N GLN A 69 5.66 -31.46 -10.97
CA GLN A 69 4.42 -30.73 -11.24
C GLN A 69 4.60 -29.69 -12.36
N GLY A 70 5.80 -29.63 -12.96
CA GLY A 70 6.14 -28.65 -13.98
C GLY A 70 6.45 -27.26 -13.45
N LYS A 71 6.49 -27.03 -12.13
CA LYS A 71 6.81 -25.72 -11.53
C LYS A 71 8.33 -25.46 -11.62
N TRP A 72 8.67 -24.22 -11.91
CA TRP A 72 10.05 -23.75 -11.90
C TRP A 72 10.13 -22.31 -11.40
N SER A 73 11.26 -21.92 -10.83
CA SER A 73 11.58 -20.55 -10.44
C SER A 73 13.07 -20.30 -10.63
N PHE A 74 13.41 -19.07 -10.96
CA PHE A 74 14.79 -18.65 -11.17
C PHE A 74 14.96 -17.17 -10.80
N SER A 75 16.16 -16.80 -10.33
CA SER A 75 16.52 -15.39 -10.07
C SER A 75 17.44 -14.89 -11.18
N LEU A 76 17.02 -13.83 -11.86
CA LEU A 76 17.78 -13.17 -12.93
C LEU A 76 18.50 -11.94 -12.38
N ASP A 77 19.78 -11.81 -12.66
CA ASP A 77 20.50 -10.56 -12.42
C ASP A 77 20.01 -9.48 -13.39
N THR A 78 19.43 -8.42 -12.84
CA THR A 78 18.91 -7.30 -13.62
C THR A 78 19.90 -6.13 -13.67
N PRO A 79 20.09 -5.49 -14.85
CA PRO A 79 20.96 -4.34 -15.01
C PRO A 79 20.37 -3.09 -14.36
N ALA A 80 21.10 -1.98 -14.47
CA ALA A 80 20.59 -0.64 -14.20
C ALA A 80 19.38 -0.30 -15.08
N ALA A 81 18.62 0.72 -14.66
CA ALA A 81 17.42 1.20 -15.33
C ALA A 81 17.61 1.40 -16.84
N GLY A 82 16.62 0.99 -17.61
CA GLY A 82 16.63 1.10 -19.07
C GLY A 82 15.73 0.10 -19.76
N GLY A 83 15.96 -0.10 -21.03
CA GLY A 83 15.18 -0.98 -21.90
C GLY A 83 14.75 -0.27 -23.19
N PRO A 84 13.91 -0.87 -24.02
CA PRO A 84 13.18 -2.13 -23.76
C PRO A 84 14.04 -3.38 -23.93
N HIS A 85 13.79 -4.37 -23.08
CA HIS A 85 14.44 -5.67 -23.07
C HIS A 85 13.49 -6.80 -23.45
N THR A 86 14.07 -7.99 -23.69
CA THR A 86 13.32 -9.23 -23.95
C THR A 86 13.84 -10.37 -23.08
N ILE A 87 12.92 -11.29 -22.69
CA ILE A 87 13.26 -12.57 -22.08
C ILE A 87 12.70 -13.67 -22.99
N THR A 88 13.54 -14.61 -23.38
CA THR A 88 13.14 -15.79 -24.15
C THR A 88 13.29 -17.03 -23.26
N MET A 89 12.26 -17.82 -23.15
CA MET A 89 12.25 -19.09 -22.44
C MET A 89 11.92 -20.21 -23.40
N ASN A 90 12.54 -21.39 -23.21
CA ASN A 90 12.36 -22.53 -24.08
C ASN A 90 12.50 -23.84 -23.28
N ASP A 91 11.48 -24.68 -23.32
CA ASP A 91 11.47 -26.07 -22.80
C ASP A 91 11.20 -27.11 -23.91
N GLY A 92 11.35 -26.69 -25.17
CA GLY A 92 10.98 -27.37 -26.41
C GLY A 92 10.17 -26.46 -27.32
N GLU A 93 9.35 -25.56 -26.76
CA GLU A 93 8.67 -24.48 -27.46
C GLU A 93 9.12 -23.12 -26.91
N ARG A 94 9.25 -22.14 -27.80
CA ARG A 94 9.73 -20.80 -27.46
C ARG A 94 8.63 -19.89 -26.95
N THR A 95 8.80 -19.35 -25.74
CA THR A 95 8.01 -18.25 -25.16
C THR A 95 8.87 -16.98 -25.09
N VAL A 96 8.35 -15.83 -25.51
CA VAL A 96 9.08 -14.56 -25.49
C VAL A 96 8.25 -13.49 -24.80
N LEU A 97 8.86 -12.81 -23.81
CA LEU A 97 8.37 -11.57 -23.23
C LEU A 97 9.11 -10.38 -23.85
N LYS A 98 8.37 -9.33 -24.21
CA LYS A 98 8.87 -8.16 -24.92
C LYS A 98 8.57 -6.87 -24.17
N ASN A 99 9.25 -5.79 -24.58
CA ASN A 99 9.04 -4.44 -24.05
C ASN A 99 9.19 -4.37 -22.52
N ILE A 100 10.16 -5.10 -21.97
CA ILE A 100 10.46 -5.15 -20.54
C ILE A 100 11.34 -3.94 -20.20
N LEU A 101 10.99 -3.20 -19.15
CA LEU A 101 11.82 -2.13 -18.62
C LEU A 101 12.48 -2.57 -17.31
N MET A 102 13.72 -2.11 -17.09
CA MET A 102 14.37 -2.17 -15.78
C MET A 102 14.14 -0.84 -15.08
N GLY A 103 13.68 -0.88 -13.85
CA GLY A 103 13.33 0.34 -13.11
C GLY A 103 12.95 0.06 -11.66
N GLU A 104 12.15 0.93 -11.09
CA GLU A 104 11.68 0.81 -9.71
C GLU A 104 10.27 0.22 -9.67
N VAL A 105 10.09 -0.87 -8.94
CA VAL A 105 8.80 -1.57 -8.82
C VAL A 105 8.22 -1.34 -7.44
N TRP A 106 6.96 -0.88 -7.39
CA TRP A 106 6.23 -0.66 -6.14
C TRP A 106 4.89 -1.37 -6.13
N ILE A 107 4.58 -2.03 -5.02
CA ILE A 107 3.24 -2.56 -4.77
C ILE A 107 2.41 -1.50 -4.06
N CYS A 108 1.22 -1.25 -4.59
CA CYS A 108 0.27 -0.26 -4.10
C CYS A 108 -0.97 -1.01 -3.60
N SER A 109 -1.13 -1.12 -2.27
CA SER A 109 -2.19 -1.96 -1.69
C SER A 109 -3.00 -1.21 -0.64
N GLY A 110 -4.15 -1.78 -0.26
CA GLY A 110 -5.07 -1.19 0.70
C GLY A 110 -6.54 -1.31 0.31
N GLN A 111 -7.33 -0.30 0.69
CA GLN A 111 -8.76 -0.27 0.42
C GLN A 111 -9.16 0.82 -0.59
N SER A 112 -10.39 1.33 -0.50
CA SER A 112 -10.97 2.24 -1.50
C SER A 112 -10.14 3.49 -1.79
N ASN A 113 -9.47 4.07 -0.81
CA ASN A 113 -8.62 5.24 -1.02
C ASN A 113 -7.32 4.94 -1.79
N MET A 114 -6.86 3.68 -1.78
CA MET A 114 -5.82 3.20 -2.70
C MET A 114 -6.43 2.75 -4.04
N GLU A 115 -7.62 2.15 -4.03
CA GLU A 115 -8.25 1.62 -5.24
C GLU A 115 -8.82 2.71 -6.16
N MET A 116 -9.28 3.85 -5.59
CA MET A 116 -10.03 4.90 -6.29
C MET A 116 -9.33 5.34 -7.58
N PRO A 117 -9.96 5.15 -8.76
CA PRO A 117 -9.34 5.49 -10.04
C PRO A 117 -9.27 7.01 -10.26
N MET A 118 -8.39 7.46 -11.16
CA MET A 118 -8.25 8.88 -11.51
C MET A 118 -9.56 9.53 -11.98
N LYS A 119 -10.46 8.80 -12.61
CA LYS A 119 -11.81 9.31 -12.95
C LYS A 119 -12.70 9.51 -11.74
N GLY A 120 -12.30 9.09 -10.55
CA GLY A 120 -13.10 9.06 -9.35
C GLY A 120 -14.09 7.92 -9.29
N PHE A 121 -14.83 7.84 -8.19
CA PHE A 121 -16.03 7.01 -8.06
C PHE A 121 -17.28 7.82 -8.48
N LYS A 122 -18.42 7.15 -8.62
CA LYS A 122 -19.69 7.83 -8.95
C LYS A 122 -19.99 8.92 -7.92
N ASN A 123 -20.21 10.17 -8.38
CA ASN A 123 -20.41 11.37 -7.55
C ASN A 123 -19.24 11.73 -6.60
N GLN A 124 -18.06 11.17 -6.82
CA GLN A 124 -16.88 11.43 -6.00
C GLN A 124 -15.67 11.68 -6.93
N PRO A 125 -15.53 12.90 -7.45
CA PRO A 125 -14.45 13.25 -8.37
C PRO A 125 -13.09 13.35 -7.65
N ILE A 126 -12.03 13.13 -8.39
CA ILE A 126 -10.66 13.51 -8.00
C ILE A 126 -10.42 14.96 -8.42
N GLU A 127 -9.84 15.76 -7.55
CA GLU A 127 -9.43 17.13 -7.84
C GLU A 127 -8.38 17.16 -8.95
N ASN A 128 -8.52 18.04 -9.92
CA ASN A 128 -7.64 18.19 -11.10
C ASN A 128 -7.57 16.97 -12.04
N ALA A 129 -8.39 15.93 -11.85
CA ALA A 129 -8.31 14.68 -12.61
C ALA A 129 -8.31 14.88 -14.14
N VAL A 130 -9.11 15.81 -14.66
CA VAL A 130 -9.21 16.05 -16.11
C VAL A 130 -7.87 16.53 -16.68
N GLN A 131 -7.23 17.47 -16.01
CA GLN A 131 -5.92 18.01 -16.38
C GLN A 131 -4.82 16.94 -16.30
N ASP A 132 -4.80 16.22 -15.16
CA ASP A 132 -3.80 15.18 -14.91
C ASP A 132 -3.93 14.00 -15.88
N ILE A 133 -5.15 13.61 -16.23
CA ILE A 133 -5.41 12.58 -17.26
C ILE A 133 -4.96 13.08 -18.64
N LEU A 134 -5.26 14.32 -19.01
CA LEU A 134 -4.88 14.88 -20.30
C LEU A 134 -3.36 14.83 -20.52
N HIS A 135 -2.58 15.08 -19.47
CA HIS A 135 -1.11 15.14 -19.52
C HIS A 135 -0.43 13.84 -19.05
N ALA A 136 -1.15 12.72 -18.99
CA ALA A 136 -0.67 11.50 -18.35
C ALA A 136 0.26 10.62 -19.24
N THR A 137 0.68 11.08 -20.41
CA THR A 137 1.49 10.25 -21.31
C THR A 137 2.93 10.13 -20.83
N ASP A 138 3.29 8.94 -20.35
CA ASP A 138 4.67 8.55 -20.00
C ASP A 138 4.85 7.03 -20.25
N PRO A 139 5.52 6.62 -21.35
CA PRO A 139 5.72 5.20 -21.65
C PRO A 139 6.68 4.49 -20.70
N GLN A 140 7.38 5.22 -19.82
CA GLN A 140 8.24 4.64 -18.79
C GLN A 140 7.54 4.50 -17.42
N LEU A 141 6.33 5.03 -17.26
CA LEU A 141 5.46 4.72 -16.14
C LEU A 141 4.52 3.59 -16.53
N ARG A 142 4.68 2.43 -15.92
CA ARG A 142 3.94 1.21 -16.24
C ARG A 142 2.97 0.85 -15.12
N LEU A 143 1.77 0.51 -15.51
CA LEU A 143 0.61 0.37 -14.64
C LEU A 143 0.07 -1.06 -14.73
N PHE A 144 -0.06 -1.73 -13.60
CA PHE A 144 -0.70 -3.05 -13.52
C PHE A 144 -1.76 -3.03 -12.41
N THR A 145 -3.02 -3.27 -12.76
CA THR A 145 -4.11 -3.42 -11.79
C THR A 145 -4.51 -4.88 -11.71
N ILE A 146 -4.40 -5.46 -10.51
CA ILE A 146 -4.92 -6.80 -10.21
C ILE A 146 -6.43 -6.73 -10.09
N LYS A 147 -7.15 -7.52 -10.88
CA LYS A 147 -8.60 -7.64 -10.73
C LYS A 147 -8.97 -8.25 -9.39
N ARG A 148 -10.03 -7.73 -8.79
CA ARG A 148 -10.57 -8.22 -7.52
C ARG A 148 -10.83 -9.71 -7.55
N ASN A 149 -10.22 -10.43 -6.62
CA ASN A 149 -10.41 -11.86 -6.43
C ASN A 149 -10.34 -12.21 -4.94
N SER A 150 -11.32 -12.94 -4.45
CA SER A 150 -11.43 -13.33 -3.04
C SER A 150 -11.60 -14.85 -3.00
N THR A 151 -10.65 -15.54 -2.41
CA THR A 151 -10.61 -17.00 -2.44
C THR A 151 -10.30 -17.60 -1.08
N PHE A 152 -10.84 -18.78 -0.83
CA PHE A 152 -10.58 -19.56 0.38
C PHE A 152 -9.16 -20.11 0.42
N THR A 153 -8.67 -20.59 -0.72
CA THR A 153 -7.30 -21.12 -0.89
C THR A 153 -6.47 -20.17 -1.75
N PRO A 154 -5.14 -20.13 -1.56
CA PRO A 154 -4.24 -19.38 -2.42
C PRO A 154 -4.36 -19.80 -3.89
N VAL A 155 -4.27 -18.83 -4.80
CA VAL A 155 -4.22 -19.05 -6.25
C VAL A 155 -2.83 -18.73 -6.81
N ASP A 156 -2.46 -19.32 -7.95
CA ASP A 156 -1.10 -19.20 -8.50
C ASP A 156 -0.94 -18.04 -9.51
N THR A 157 -2.03 -17.37 -9.90
CA THR A 157 -1.98 -16.28 -10.88
C THR A 157 -3.03 -15.21 -10.61
N VAL A 158 -2.78 -14.01 -11.11
CA VAL A 158 -3.71 -12.88 -11.07
C VAL A 158 -4.30 -12.62 -12.45
N THR A 159 -5.40 -11.85 -12.49
CA THR A 159 -5.90 -11.26 -13.73
C THR A 159 -5.49 -9.79 -13.77
N GLY A 160 -4.84 -9.39 -14.85
CA GLY A 160 -4.36 -8.02 -15.07
C GLY A 160 -3.52 -7.97 -16.35
N LYS A 161 -3.10 -6.77 -16.71
CA LYS A 161 -2.14 -6.53 -17.79
C LYS A 161 -1.31 -5.29 -17.51
N TRP A 162 -0.05 -5.29 -17.92
CA TRP A 162 0.78 -4.08 -17.94
C TRP A 162 0.30 -3.12 -19.03
N GLN A 163 0.28 -1.84 -18.70
CA GLN A 163 -0.10 -0.76 -19.60
C GLN A 163 0.88 0.40 -19.43
N GLU A 164 1.17 1.10 -20.50
CA GLU A 164 1.87 2.39 -20.45
C GLU A 164 0.92 3.44 -19.87
N ALA A 165 1.47 4.41 -19.13
CA ALA A 165 0.68 5.55 -18.70
C ALA A 165 0.31 6.40 -19.93
N ASN A 166 -0.97 6.59 -20.12
CA ASN A 166 -1.59 7.45 -21.10
C ASN A 166 -2.99 7.85 -20.62
N PRO A 167 -3.68 8.81 -21.25
CA PRO A 167 -4.98 9.25 -20.78
C PRO A 167 -6.00 8.14 -20.55
N ALA A 168 -6.04 7.12 -21.41
CA ALA A 168 -7.00 6.02 -21.30
C ALA A 168 -6.67 5.07 -20.13
N SER A 169 -5.40 4.69 -19.96
CA SER A 169 -4.97 3.79 -18.88
C SER A 169 -5.00 4.48 -17.52
N VAL A 170 -4.51 5.72 -17.42
CA VAL A 170 -4.47 6.48 -16.16
C VAL A 170 -5.86 6.81 -15.65
N ARG A 171 -6.80 7.11 -16.54
CA ARG A 171 -8.20 7.36 -16.17
C ARG A 171 -8.80 6.23 -15.31
N GLU A 172 -8.43 4.99 -15.58
CA GLU A 172 -8.94 3.79 -14.91
C GLU A 172 -8.01 3.29 -13.79
N PHE A 173 -6.82 3.89 -13.64
CA PHE A 173 -5.82 3.47 -12.67
C PHE A 173 -5.97 4.22 -11.33
N SER A 174 -5.47 3.61 -10.24
CA SER A 174 -5.42 4.22 -8.89
C SER A 174 -4.84 5.63 -8.93
N ALA A 175 -5.60 6.62 -8.45
CA ALA A 175 -5.13 8.00 -8.38
C ALA A 175 -3.96 8.15 -7.40
N THR A 176 -4.06 7.56 -6.20
CA THR A 176 -2.99 7.60 -5.19
C THR A 176 -1.69 7.00 -5.73
N ALA A 177 -1.77 5.81 -6.36
CA ALA A 177 -0.60 5.15 -6.93
C ALA A 177 -0.03 5.92 -8.13
N TYR A 178 -0.89 6.48 -9.00
CA TYR A 178 -0.46 7.28 -10.13
C TYR A 178 0.35 8.52 -9.70
N TYR A 179 -0.18 9.29 -8.75
CA TYR A 179 0.54 10.48 -8.25
C TYR A 179 1.86 10.11 -7.58
N PHE A 180 1.89 9.03 -6.80
CA PHE A 180 3.13 8.49 -6.24
C PHE A 180 4.15 8.14 -7.34
N GLY A 181 3.74 7.37 -8.34
CA GLY A 181 4.63 6.94 -9.42
C GLY A 181 5.07 8.09 -10.33
N LYS A 182 4.21 9.09 -10.57
CA LYS A 182 4.53 10.32 -11.32
C LYS A 182 5.67 11.08 -10.63
N GLU A 183 5.58 11.28 -9.31
CA GLU A 183 6.65 11.93 -8.54
C GLU A 183 7.96 11.15 -8.59
N LEU A 184 7.92 9.82 -8.44
CA LEU A 184 9.14 9.00 -8.57
C LEU A 184 9.75 9.11 -9.98
N ARG A 185 8.94 9.05 -11.03
CA ARG A 185 9.40 9.18 -12.40
C ARG A 185 10.11 10.51 -12.64
N GLN A 186 9.53 11.61 -12.20
CA GLN A 186 10.06 12.96 -12.38
C GLN A 186 11.38 13.16 -11.63
N ASN A 187 11.47 12.65 -10.41
CA ASN A 187 12.63 12.89 -9.55
C ASN A 187 13.78 11.89 -9.73
N LEU A 188 13.49 10.66 -10.15
CA LEU A 188 14.52 9.62 -10.32
C LEU A 188 14.98 9.48 -11.79
N GLY A 189 14.17 9.89 -12.76
CA GLY A 189 14.48 9.76 -14.19
C GLY A 189 14.52 8.32 -14.72
N VAL A 190 14.05 7.32 -13.92
CA VAL A 190 14.09 5.89 -14.28
C VAL A 190 12.69 5.33 -14.51
N PRO A 191 12.51 4.23 -15.27
CA PRO A 191 11.21 3.56 -15.38
C PRO A 191 10.63 3.20 -14.02
N VAL A 192 9.30 3.32 -13.88
CA VAL A 192 8.57 2.95 -12.66
C VAL A 192 7.42 2.01 -13.02
N GLY A 193 7.35 0.88 -12.33
CA GLY A 193 6.25 -0.09 -12.40
C GLY A 193 5.40 -0.07 -11.13
N LEU A 194 4.12 0.18 -11.29
CA LEU A 194 3.15 0.21 -10.19
C LEU A 194 2.20 -0.99 -10.29
N ILE A 195 2.18 -1.82 -9.25
CA ILE A 195 1.29 -2.98 -9.16
C ILE A 195 0.23 -2.67 -8.10
N VAL A 196 -0.98 -2.36 -8.55
CA VAL A 196 -2.12 -2.08 -7.65
C VAL A 196 -2.84 -3.37 -7.31
N THR A 197 -2.89 -3.68 -6.01
CA THR A 197 -3.66 -4.76 -5.40
C THR A 197 -4.47 -4.19 -4.24
N ALA A 198 -5.65 -3.65 -4.54
CA ALA A 198 -6.51 -2.95 -3.59
C ALA A 198 -7.98 -3.31 -3.80
N TRP A 199 -8.78 -3.27 -2.72
CA TRP A 199 -10.23 -3.50 -2.79
C TRP A 199 -10.96 -2.64 -1.76
N GLY A 200 -11.88 -1.81 -2.21
CA GLY A 200 -12.66 -0.89 -1.38
C GLY A 200 -13.38 -1.58 -0.22
N GLY A 201 -13.35 -0.97 0.96
CA GLY A 201 -13.93 -1.50 2.19
C GLY A 201 -13.27 -2.78 2.69
N SER A 202 -12.00 -3.03 2.33
CA SER A 202 -11.29 -4.20 2.85
C SER A 202 -10.73 -3.97 4.25
N ALA A 203 -10.87 -4.99 5.09
CA ALA A 203 -10.24 -5.04 6.40
C ALA A 203 -8.76 -5.45 6.28
N CYS A 204 -7.92 -5.01 7.22
CA CYS A 204 -6.50 -5.39 7.28
C CYS A 204 -6.33 -6.91 7.32
N GLU A 205 -7.17 -7.61 8.08
CA GLU A 205 -7.20 -9.06 8.25
C GLU A 205 -7.36 -9.84 6.93
N ALA A 206 -8.05 -9.24 5.95
CA ALA A 206 -8.25 -9.88 4.64
C ALA A 206 -6.94 -10.03 3.83
N TRP A 207 -5.93 -9.20 4.12
CA TRP A 207 -4.62 -9.18 3.47
C TRP A 207 -3.55 -9.99 4.22
N MET A 208 -3.96 -10.79 5.20
CA MET A 208 -3.08 -11.58 6.07
C MET A 208 -3.28 -13.08 5.86
N ARG A 209 -2.25 -13.86 6.20
CA ARG A 209 -2.36 -15.32 6.28
C ARG A 209 -2.99 -15.77 7.60
N ALA A 210 -3.57 -16.95 7.58
CA ALA A 210 -4.20 -17.55 8.76
C ALA A 210 -3.24 -17.71 9.95
N ASP A 211 -1.99 -18.09 9.68
CA ASP A 211 -0.97 -18.26 10.75
C ASP A 211 -0.60 -16.94 11.44
N TRP A 212 -0.61 -15.82 10.71
CA TRP A 212 -0.35 -14.49 11.29
C TRP A 212 -1.51 -13.95 12.12
N LEU A 213 -2.72 -14.41 11.83
CA LEU A 213 -3.94 -13.99 12.52
C LEU A 213 -4.18 -14.72 13.86
N LYS A 214 -3.39 -15.76 14.18
CA LYS A 214 -3.53 -16.49 15.45
C LYS A 214 -3.39 -15.62 16.71
N ALA A 215 -2.67 -14.52 16.62
CA ALA A 215 -2.52 -13.54 17.72
C ALA A 215 -3.75 -12.61 17.87
N PHE A 216 -4.74 -12.70 16.96
CA PHE A 216 -5.92 -11.84 16.91
C PHE A 216 -7.20 -12.70 16.96
N PRO A 217 -7.66 -13.13 18.14
CA PRO A 217 -8.76 -14.10 18.26
C PRO A 217 -10.10 -13.62 17.72
N ASP A 218 -10.29 -12.29 17.62
CA ASP A 218 -11.49 -11.69 17.03
C ASP A 218 -11.53 -11.80 15.50
N ALA A 219 -10.39 -12.06 14.86
CA ALA A 219 -10.30 -12.30 13.42
C ALA A 219 -10.76 -13.73 13.09
N LYS A 220 -12.04 -13.88 12.77
CA LYS A 220 -12.65 -15.19 12.45
C LYS A 220 -12.16 -15.69 11.10
N ILE A 221 -11.17 -16.58 11.14
CA ILE A 221 -10.59 -17.20 9.94
C ILE A 221 -11.62 -18.17 9.34
N PRO A 222 -11.93 -18.11 8.02
CA PRO A 222 -12.88 -19.02 7.39
C PRO A 222 -12.40 -20.47 7.48
N ALA A 223 -13.30 -21.39 7.82
CA ALA A 223 -13.04 -22.83 7.85
C ALA A 223 -13.40 -23.51 6.52
N SER A 224 -14.20 -22.84 5.68
CA SER A 224 -14.67 -23.35 4.40
C SER A 224 -14.89 -22.21 3.38
N PRO A 225 -15.00 -22.50 2.08
CA PRO A 225 -15.37 -21.50 1.07
C PRO A 225 -16.71 -20.78 1.36
N ALA A 226 -17.66 -21.48 2.01
CA ALA A 226 -18.96 -20.94 2.36
C ALA A 226 -18.90 -19.84 3.44
N ASP A 227 -17.81 -19.76 4.17
CA ASP A 227 -17.59 -18.73 5.21
C ASP A 227 -17.13 -17.40 4.62
N ILE A 228 -16.79 -17.33 3.33
CA ILE A 228 -16.48 -16.07 2.65
C ILE A 228 -17.78 -15.32 2.35
N LYS A 229 -18.42 -14.79 3.38
CA LYS A 229 -19.66 -14.01 3.25
C LYS A 229 -19.42 -12.58 2.78
N SER A 230 -18.32 -11.98 3.17
CA SER A 230 -17.88 -10.66 2.73
C SER A 230 -16.56 -10.77 1.96
N LYS A 231 -16.61 -10.65 0.63
CA LYS A 231 -15.46 -10.90 -0.25
C LYS A 231 -14.23 -10.06 0.09
N ASN A 232 -14.42 -8.83 0.55
CA ASN A 232 -13.35 -7.87 0.85
C ASN A 232 -12.98 -7.78 2.32
N ARG A 233 -13.77 -8.35 3.24
CA ARG A 233 -13.55 -8.29 4.70
C ARG A 233 -13.15 -9.62 5.32
N THR A 234 -13.52 -10.72 4.68
CA THR A 234 -13.21 -12.04 5.24
C THR A 234 -11.70 -12.22 5.40
N PRO A 235 -11.22 -12.52 6.62
CA PRO A 235 -9.82 -12.75 6.88
C PRO A 235 -9.19 -13.72 5.86
N THR A 236 -7.97 -13.45 5.44
CA THR A 236 -7.16 -14.22 4.48
C THR A 236 -7.61 -14.19 3.01
N ALA A 237 -8.84 -13.83 2.71
CA ALA A 237 -9.42 -14.06 1.38
C ALA A 237 -8.77 -13.22 0.26
N LEU A 238 -8.34 -12.00 0.57
CA LEU A 238 -7.62 -11.12 -0.38
C LEU A 238 -6.13 -11.46 -0.45
N TYR A 239 -5.54 -11.89 0.66
CA TYR A 239 -4.19 -12.46 0.62
C TYR A 239 -4.16 -13.63 -0.38
N ASN A 240 -5.06 -14.59 -0.23
CA ASN A 240 -5.11 -15.79 -1.08
C ASN A 240 -5.39 -15.46 -2.56
N GLY A 241 -6.32 -14.54 -2.82
CA GLY A 241 -6.80 -14.24 -4.17
C GLY A 241 -6.03 -13.18 -4.94
N MET A 242 -5.37 -12.25 -4.26
CA MET A 242 -4.78 -11.06 -4.88
C MET A 242 -3.30 -10.84 -4.53
N LEU A 243 -2.88 -11.18 -3.30
CA LEU A 243 -1.51 -10.94 -2.88
C LEU A 243 -0.61 -12.15 -3.09
N HIS A 244 -1.04 -13.36 -2.65
CA HIS A 244 -0.27 -14.60 -2.77
C HIS A 244 0.28 -14.83 -4.19
N PRO A 245 -0.48 -14.62 -5.27
CA PRO A 245 -0.01 -14.89 -6.63
C PRO A 245 1.16 -14.02 -7.10
N ILE A 246 1.43 -12.92 -6.42
CA ILE A 246 2.52 -11.99 -6.73
C ILE A 246 3.63 -11.99 -5.68
N VAL A 247 3.50 -12.81 -4.64
CA VAL A 247 4.57 -12.97 -3.63
C VAL A 247 5.84 -13.45 -4.33
N GLY A 248 6.94 -12.75 -4.05
CA GLY A 248 8.23 -13.03 -4.69
C GLY A 248 8.49 -12.20 -5.96
N TYR A 249 7.52 -11.47 -6.51
CA TYR A 249 7.82 -10.48 -7.55
C TYR A 249 8.72 -9.41 -6.96
N THR A 250 9.94 -9.31 -7.50
CA THR A 250 10.97 -8.46 -6.91
C THR A 250 10.60 -7.00 -7.04
N MET A 251 10.59 -6.29 -5.92
CA MET A 251 10.10 -4.92 -5.82
C MET A 251 11.02 -4.05 -4.96
N ARG A 252 10.88 -2.75 -5.05
CA ARG A 252 11.54 -1.80 -4.14
C ARG A 252 10.83 -1.74 -2.80
N GLY A 253 9.51 -1.66 -2.78
CA GLY A 253 8.75 -1.50 -1.55
C GLY A 253 7.24 -1.48 -1.76
N VAL A 254 6.53 -1.11 -0.71
CA VAL A 254 5.06 -1.09 -0.66
C VAL A 254 4.59 0.31 -0.27
N ILE A 255 3.50 0.78 -0.91
CA ILE A 255 2.67 1.87 -0.40
C ILE A 255 1.29 1.33 -0.01
N TRP A 256 0.78 1.76 1.16
CA TRP A 256 -0.44 1.24 1.75
C TRP A 256 -1.41 2.35 2.14
N TYR A 257 -2.71 2.21 1.77
CA TYR A 257 -3.74 3.14 2.22
C TYR A 257 -4.99 2.37 2.63
N GLN A 258 -5.14 2.17 3.95
CA GLN A 258 -6.23 1.40 4.56
C GLN A 258 -6.36 1.81 6.04
N GLY A 259 -7.53 1.61 6.60
CA GLY A 259 -7.78 1.83 8.03
C GLY A 259 -9.27 2.05 8.30
N GLU A 260 -10.00 2.66 7.37
CA GLU A 260 -11.38 3.08 7.54
C GLU A 260 -12.31 1.91 7.91
N ASP A 261 -12.07 0.72 7.36
CA ASP A 261 -12.87 -0.47 7.72
C ASP A 261 -12.51 -1.03 9.11
N ASN A 262 -11.35 -0.67 9.65
CA ASN A 262 -10.90 -1.11 10.98
C ASN A 262 -11.20 -0.11 12.11
N VAL A 263 -11.85 1.03 11.84
CA VAL A 263 -12.15 2.07 12.86
C VAL A 263 -12.82 1.49 14.10
N THR A 264 -13.81 0.61 13.93
CA THR A 264 -14.51 -0.02 15.04
C THR A 264 -13.70 -1.10 15.79
N ARG A 265 -12.54 -1.47 15.27
CA ARG A 265 -11.62 -2.47 15.81
C ARG A 265 -10.23 -1.89 16.06
N TYR A 266 -10.16 -0.57 16.27
CA TYR A 266 -8.92 0.18 16.41
C TYR A 266 -7.92 -0.37 17.44
N PRO A 267 -8.30 -0.89 18.61
CA PRO A 267 -7.35 -1.21 19.68
C PRO A 267 -6.25 -2.20 19.27
N THR A 268 -6.54 -3.07 18.31
CA THR A 268 -5.58 -4.09 17.84
C THR A 268 -4.85 -3.66 16.56
N TYR A 269 -5.21 -2.53 15.94
CA TYR A 269 -4.79 -2.21 14.59
C TYR A 269 -3.26 -2.03 14.45
N ALA A 270 -2.60 -1.35 15.39
CA ALA A 270 -1.15 -1.19 15.34
C ALA A 270 -0.41 -2.53 15.33
N ASN A 271 -0.81 -3.45 16.19
CA ASN A 271 -0.23 -4.79 16.28
C ASN A 271 -0.56 -5.62 15.03
N MET A 272 -1.78 -5.52 14.53
CA MET A 272 -2.24 -6.23 13.33
C MET A 272 -1.50 -5.78 12.09
N MET A 273 -1.37 -4.47 11.86
CA MET A 273 -0.59 -3.92 10.76
C MET A 273 0.89 -4.32 10.86
N THR A 274 1.46 -4.31 12.05
CA THR A 274 2.84 -4.78 12.28
C THR A 274 2.99 -6.26 11.92
N ALA A 275 2.07 -7.11 12.36
CA ALA A 275 2.07 -8.54 12.01
C ALA A 275 1.91 -8.77 10.50
N MET A 276 1.04 -7.98 9.84
CA MET A 276 0.87 -8.02 8.38
C MET A 276 2.17 -7.68 7.65
N VAL A 277 2.81 -6.56 7.99
CA VAL A 277 4.04 -6.10 7.32
C VAL A 277 5.18 -7.11 7.50
N ASN A 278 5.37 -7.59 8.74
CA ASN A 278 6.38 -8.61 9.03
C ASN A 278 6.08 -9.91 8.28
N GLY A 279 4.82 -10.30 8.23
CA GLY A 279 4.37 -11.46 7.45
C GLY A 279 4.65 -11.32 5.96
N TRP A 280 4.36 -10.15 5.36
CA TRP A 280 4.70 -9.89 3.96
C TRP A 280 6.21 -9.96 3.72
N ARG A 281 7.02 -9.33 4.56
CA ARG A 281 8.49 -9.40 4.48
C ARG A 281 9.02 -10.83 4.54
N ASN A 282 8.47 -11.64 5.44
CA ASN A 282 8.86 -13.05 5.61
C ASN A 282 8.56 -13.90 4.37
N VAL A 283 7.41 -13.70 3.71
CA VAL A 283 7.07 -14.47 2.50
C VAL A 283 7.74 -13.94 1.24
N TRP A 284 8.00 -12.63 1.15
CA TRP A 284 8.75 -12.03 0.02
C TRP A 284 10.23 -12.38 0.04
N LYS A 285 10.81 -12.60 1.21
CA LYS A 285 12.26 -12.91 1.41
C LYS A 285 13.20 -11.86 0.82
N GLN A 286 12.80 -10.61 0.82
CA GLN A 286 13.59 -9.46 0.36
C GLN A 286 14.07 -8.55 1.52
N GLY A 287 14.19 -9.10 2.74
CA GLY A 287 14.54 -8.35 3.93
C GLY A 287 13.47 -7.33 4.33
N GLU A 288 13.91 -6.29 5.00
CA GLU A 288 13.06 -5.20 5.49
C GLU A 288 12.81 -4.16 4.38
N PHE A 289 12.11 -4.53 3.33
CA PHE A 289 11.75 -3.58 2.28
C PHE A 289 10.92 -2.40 2.85
N PRO A 290 11.02 -1.19 2.25
CA PRO A 290 10.26 -0.02 2.67
C PRO A 290 8.75 -0.25 2.64
N PHE A 291 8.06 0.19 3.70
CA PHE A 291 6.61 0.13 3.80
C PHE A 291 6.08 1.51 4.21
N TYR A 292 5.57 2.29 3.24
CA TYR A 292 5.03 3.62 3.49
C TYR A 292 3.51 3.59 3.44
N TYR A 293 2.85 4.33 4.34
CA TYR A 293 1.40 4.28 4.41
C TYR A 293 0.76 5.62 4.71
N CYS A 294 -0.48 5.78 4.27
CA CYS A 294 -1.29 6.92 4.63
C CYS A 294 -1.97 6.70 5.98
N GLN A 295 -1.92 7.71 6.85
CA GLN A 295 -2.89 7.84 7.92
C GLN A 295 -4.26 8.11 7.31
N ILE A 296 -5.36 7.54 7.89
CA ILE A 296 -6.70 7.85 7.39
C ILE A 296 -6.99 9.34 7.54
N ALA A 297 -7.58 9.91 6.50
CA ALA A 297 -7.98 11.31 6.50
C ALA A 297 -9.21 11.53 7.41
N PRO A 298 -9.40 12.73 7.98
CA PRO A 298 -10.60 13.08 8.72
C PRO A 298 -11.88 12.92 7.86
N TYR A 299 -12.91 12.35 8.48
CA TYR A 299 -14.24 12.14 7.92
C TYR A 299 -15.24 11.97 9.04
N ASP A 300 -16.48 12.50 8.90
CA ASP A 300 -17.51 12.30 9.90
C ASP A 300 -18.11 10.88 9.82
N TYR A 301 -17.57 9.96 10.59
CA TYR A 301 -17.99 8.57 10.62
C TYR A 301 -19.41 8.36 11.17
N LYS A 302 -20.00 9.35 11.85
CA LYS A 302 -21.41 9.30 12.28
C LYS A 302 -22.37 9.22 11.09
N LEU A 303 -21.97 9.74 9.93
CA LEU A 303 -22.73 9.65 8.68
C LEU A 303 -22.97 8.22 8.21
N ILE A 304 -22.09 7.29 8.59
CA ILE A 304 -22.23 5.85 8.34
C ILE A 304 -22.55 5.05 9.60
N LYS A 305 -23.09 5.76 10.63
CA LYS A 305 -23.56 5.19 11.91
C LYS A 305 -22.47 4.53 12.76
N TYR A 306 -21.23 4.92 12.63
CA TYR A 306 -20.19 4.55 13.58
C TYR A 306 -20.29 5.48 14.80
N THR A 307 -20.15 4.89 15.98
CA THR A 307 -20.19 5.62 17.28
C THR A 307 -18.78 5.82 17.85
N ILE A 308 -17.79 5.19 17.27
CA ILE A 308 -16.40 5.22 17.75
C ILE A 308 -15.65 6.31 17.00
N ASN A 309 -14.95 7.15 17.74
CA ASN A 309 -14.12 8.22 17.20
C ASN A 309 -12.90 7.66 16.42
N SER A 310 -12.83 7.96 15.14
CA SER A 310 -11.76 7.48 14.24
C SER A 310 -10.37 8.05 14.58
N ALA A 311 -10.28 9.08 15.43
CA ALA A 311 -9.00 9.58 15.94
C ALA A 311 -8.22 8.49 16.69
N PHE A 312 -8.91 7.56 17.34
CA PHE A 312 -8.26 6.39 17.96
C PHE A 312 -7.56 5.50 16.94
N LEU A 313 -8.14 5.33 15.73
CA LEU A 313 -7.43 4.57 14.69
C LEU A 313 -6.23 5.37 14.15
N ARG A 314 -6.32 6.69 13.98
CA ARG A 314 -5.18 7.52 13.59
C ARG A 314 -4.04 7.41 14.61
N GLU A 315 -4.36 7.36 15.90
CA GLU A 315 -3.40 7.09 16.97
C GLU A 315 -2.75 5.71 16.80
N GLN A 316 -3.51 4.67 16.52
CA GLN A 316 -2.96 3.33 16.27
C GLN A 316 -2.05 3.29 15.03
N GLN A 317 -2.34 4.08 14.00
CA GLN A 317 -1.46 4.23 12.84
C GLN A 317 -0.14 4.91 13.23
N MET A 318 -0.15 5.93 14.09
CA MET A 318 1.08 6.51 14.65
C MET A 318 1.87 5.50 15.51
N LEU A 319 1.19 4.69 16.30
CA LEU A 319 1.84 3.63 17.09
C LEU A 319 2.48 2.55 16.21
N ALA A 320 1.86 2.23 15.08
CA ALA A 320 2.42 1.29 14.10
C ALA A 320 3.75 1.80 13.51
N GLU A 321 3.90 3.12 13.29
CA GLU A 321 5.15 3.74 12.82
C GLU A 321 6.34 3.43 13.76
N LYS A 322 6.09 3.36 15.07
CA LYS A 322 7.11 3.03 16.08
C LYS A 322 7.44 1.53 16.17
N LYS A 323 6.56 0.67 15.65
CA LYS A 323 6.70 -0.80 15.75
C LYS A 323 7.26 -1.44 14.49
N ILE A 324 7.10 -0.80 13.33
CA ILE A 324 7.51 -1.31 12.03
C ILE A 324 8.83 -0.64 11.65
N SER A 325 9.89 -1.43 11.47
CA SER A 325 11.16 -0.93 10.93
C SER A 325 10.99 -0.48 9.47
N ASN A 326 11.89 0.37 8.97
CA ASN A 326 11.91 0.85 7.59
C ASN A 326 10.51 1.21 7.06
N CYS A 327 9.79 2.05 7.81
CA CYS A 327 8.46 2.55 7.44
C CYS A 327 8.39 4.08 7.53
N GLY A 328 7.26 4.64 7.15
CA GLY A 328 6.91 6.04 7.31
C GLY A 328 5.43 6.27 7.05
N MET A 329 4.86 7.25 7.75
CA MET A 329 3.43 7.56 7.68
C MET A 329 3.19 8.94 7.06
N ALA A 330 2.47 8.97 5.96
CA ALA A 330 1.95 10.19 5.33
C ALA A 330 0.71 10.66 6.10
N VAL A 331 0.81 11.78 6.80
CA VAL A 331 -0.31 12.40 7.52
C VAL A 331 -1.24 13.09 6.53
N LEU A 332 -2.55 12.93 6.68
CA LEU A 332 -3.58 13.48 5.79
C LEU A 332 -4.61 14.32 6.54
N MET A 333 -4.25 14.95 7.67
CA MET A 333 -5.18 15.74 8.49
C MET A 333 -5.77 16.95 7.77
N ASP A 334 -5.08 17.52 6.78
CA ASP A 334 -5.49 18.66 5.96
C ASP A 334 -6.18 18.26 4.63
N ALA A 335 -6.24 16.96 4.34
CA ALA A 335 -6.74 16.44 3.07
C ALA A 335 -8.10 15.74 3.17
N GLY A 336 -8.72 15.73 4.36
CA GLY A 336 -10.02 15.10 4.62
C GLY A 336 -11.19 15.79 3.93
N LEU A 337 -12.38 15.19 4.05
CA LEU A 337 -13.64 15.74 3.56
C LEU A 337 -14.75 15.30 4.52
N GLU A 338 -15.45 16.26 5.14
CA GLU A 338 -16.45 16.01 6.18
C GLU A 338 -17.53 15.01 5.74
N TYR A 339 -18.07 15.22 4.53
CA TYR A 339 -19.17 14.42 3.99
C TYR A 339 -18.72 13.37 2.96
N GLY A 340 -17.43 13.02 2.95
CA GLY A 340 -16.88 12.09 1.96
C GLY A 340 -15.69 11.30 2.49
N ILE A 341 -15.87 9.99 2.68
CA ILE A 341 -14.81 9.08 3.13
C ILE A 341 -13.66 8.94 2.12
N HIS A 342 -13.85 9.43 0.91
CA HIS A 342 -12.83 9.41 -0.14
C HIS A 342 -12.39 10.85 -0.47
N PRO A 343 -11.31 11.34 0.15
CA PRO A 343 -10.76 12.66 -0.14
C PRO A 343 -10.48 12.86 -1.63
N ARG A 344 -10.85 14.04 -2.14
CA ARG A 344 -10.65 14.40 -3.57
C ARG A 344 -9.18 14.66 -3.91
N LYS A 345 -8.38 15.14 -2.93
CA LYS A 345 -6.97 15.53 -3.08
C LYS A 345 -6.04 14.30 -3.03
N LYS A 346 -6.18 13.36 -3.99
CA LYS A 346 -5.31 12.17 -4.05
C LYS A 346 -3.87 12.49 -4.41
N ASN A 347 -3.63 13.62 -5.07
CA ASN A 347 -2.30 14.16 -5.32
C ASN A 347 -1.52 14.38 -4.02
N ILE A 348 -2.15 14.88 -2.95
CA ILE A 348 -1.51 15.07 -1.64
C ILE A 348 -1.06 13.71 -1.05
N ALA A 349 -1.93 12.70 -1.10
CA ALA A 349 -1.58 11.36 -0.61
C ALA A 349 -0.41 10.76 -1.41
N GLY A 350 -0.48 10.81 -2.74
CA GLY A 350 0.59 10.33 -3.62
C GLY A 350 1.91 11.06 -3.42
N LEU A 351 1.88 12.39 -3.35
CA LEU A 351 3.07 13.22 -3.11
C LEU A 351 3.72 12.88 -1.75
N ARG A 352 2.96 12.83 -0.65
CA ARG A 352 3.53 12.55 0.68
C ARG A 352 4.12 11.15 0.79
N LEU A 353 3.51 10.15 0.16
CA LEU A 353 4.11 8.82 0.03
C LEU A 353 5.40 8.86 -0.80
N ALA A 354 5.43 9.64 -1.88
CA ALA A 354 6.62 9.81 -2.71
C ALA A 354 7.75 10.55 -1.97
N LEU A 355 7.44 11.58 -1.18
CA LEU A 355 8.44 12.27 -0.34
C LEU A 355 9.12 11.30 0.63
N LEU A 356 8.35 10.41 1.28
CA LEU A 356 8.90 9.35 2.12
C LEU A 356 9.85 8.43 1.33
N ALA A 357 9.44 7.99 0.15
CA ALA A 357 10.27 7.14 -0.70
C ALA A 357 11.53 7.87 -1.18
N LEU A 358 11.39 9.08 -1.72
CA LEU A 358 12.51 9.88 -2.24
C LEU A 358 13.56 10.16 -1.18
N ASN A 359 13.13 10.50 0.03
CA ASN A 359 14.05 10.78 1.14
C ASN A 359 14.64 9.49 1.75
N LYS A 360 13.77 8.57 2.22
CA LYS A 360 14.20 7.41 3.04
C LYS A 360 14.73 6.25 2.22
N THR A 361 14.19 6.00 1.02
CA THR A 361 14.64 4.88 0.16
C THR A 361 15.71 5.32 -0.83
N TYR A 362 15.51 6.49 -1.47
CA TYR A 362 16.42 6.95 -2.52
C TYR A 362 17.46 7.97 -2.03
N GLY A 363 17.37 8.40 -0.76
CA GLY A 363 18.39 9.25 -0.12
C GLY A 363 18.45 10.70 -0.61
N ILE A 364 17.38 11.20 -1.27
CA ILE A 364 17.30 12.60 -1.69
C ILE A 364 17.23 13.49 -0.44
N LYS A 365 18.20 14.36 -0.31
CA LYS A 365 18.33 15.30 0.81
C LYS A 365 17.67 16.65 0.51
N GLY A 366 17.41 17.43 1.59
CA GLY A 366 16.86 18.80 1.46
C GLY A 366 15.35 18.83 1.22
N ILE A 367 14.66 17.70 1.37
CA ILE A 367 13.21 17.62 1.34
C ILE A 367 12.67 17.11 2.67
N THR A 368 11.58 17.69 3.16
CA THR A 368 10.86 17.19 4.33
C THR A 368 9.91 16.11 3.90
N SER A 369 10.00 14.96 4.53
CA SER A 369 9.20 13.77 4.19
C SER A 369 8.35 13.27 5.34
N GLU A 370 8.67 13.63 6.57
CA GLU A 370 7.99 13.18 7.78
C GLU A 370 7.41 14.37 8.54
N SER A 371 6.13 14.32 8.86
CA SER A 371 5.44 15.36 9.65
C SER A 371 6.00 15.44 11.07
N ALA A 372 5.95 16.62 11.68
CA ALA A 372 6.20 16.77 13.10
C ALA A 372 5.24 15.90 13.94
N ARG A 373 5.68 15.45 15.11
CA ARG A 373 4.91 14.58 16.02
C ARG A 373 4.86 15.20 17.40
N TYR A 374 3.71 15.05 18.08
CA TYR A 374 3.63 15.30 19.51
C TYR A 374 4.74 14.55 20.25
N LYS A 375 5.47 15.28 21.11
CA LYS A 375 6.57 14.74 21.90
C LYS A 375 6.19 14.66 23.38
N ASP A 376 5.80 15.79 23.96
CA ASP A 376 5.59 15.92 25.41
C ASP A 376 4.70 17.11 25.74
N VAL A 377 4.09 17.11 26.92
CA VAL A 377 3.31 18.21 27.49
C VAL A 377 3.76 18.53 28.91
N THR A 378 3.84 19.82 29.23
CA THR A 378 4.10 20.29 30.58
C THR A 378 2.97 21.24 31.00
N PHE A 379 2.38 21.00 32.18
CA PHE A 379 1.33 21.85 32.73
C PHE A 379 1.94 22.92 33.65
N LYS A 380 1.62 24.20 33.42
CA LYS A 380 2.11 25.37 34.17
C LYS A 380 0.91 26.22 34.59
N GLY A 381 0.43 25.98 35.80
CA GLY A 381 -0.81 26.61 36.28
C GLY A 381 -2.00 26.22 35.40
N ASP A 382 -2.61 27.22 34.79
CA ASP A 382 -3.77 27.06 33.91
C ASP A 382 -3.43 26.79 32.42
N THR A 383 -2.15 26.64 32.10
CA THR A 383 -1.66 26.56 30.75
C THR A 383 -0.90 25.26 30.52
N ALA A 384 -1.27 24.51 29.49
CA ALA A 384 -0.51 23.37 28.96
C ALA A 384 0.47 23.84 27.88
N VAL A 385 1.72 23.37 27.95
CA VAL A 385 2.77 23.65 26.96
C VAL A 385 3.11 22.36 26.23
N VAL A 386 2.71 22.28 24.97
CA VAL A 386 2.93 21.11 24.10
C VAL A 386 4.21 21.30 23.29
N SER A 387 5.05 20.29 23.26
CA SER A 387 6.27 20.24 22.46
C SER A 387 6.21 19.16 21.37
N PHE A 388 6.99 19.34 20.32
CA PHE A 388 6.99 18.45 19.15
C PHE A 388 8.42 18.00 18.81
N GLU A 389 8.54 16.81 18.26
CA GLU A 389 9.73 16.32 17.57
C GLU A 389 9.61 16.55 16.06
N ARG A 390 10.70 16.59 15.32
CA ARG A 390 10.74 16.85 13.87
C ARG A 390 10.12 18.22 13.49
N ALA A 391 10.28 19.23 14.35
CA ALA A 391 9.73 20.57 14.16
C ALA A 391 10.85 21.61 14.01
N ASP A 392 11.88 21.31 13.21
CA ASP A 392 13.06 22.15 13.03
C ASP A 392 12.72 23.51 12.39
N MET A 393 11.71 23.55 11.53
CA MET A 393 11.18 24.77 10.90
C MET A 393 10.04 25.40 11.69
N TRP A 394 9.96 25.12 12.99
CA TRP A 394 8.91 25.57 13.91
C TRP A 394 7.51 25.04 13.55
N ILE A 395 6.56 25.36 14.42
CA ILE A 395 5.14 25.07 14.18
C ILE A 395 4.46 26.37 13.72
N TYR A 396 3.51 26.24 12.79
CA TYR A 396 2.63 27.33 12.39
C TYR A 396 1.21 26.81 12.18
N GLY A 397 0.24 27.69 12.36
CA GLY A 397 -1.16 27.41 12.04
C GLY A 397 -1.51 27.89 10.63
N GLU A 398 -2.50 27.29 10.00
CA GLU A 398 -3.00 27.73 8.69
C GLU A 398 -3.42 29.21 8.71
N ASN A 399 -3.97 29.67 9.84
CA ASN A 399 -4.44 31.05 10.05
C ASN A 399 -3.49 31.86 10.97
N GLY A 400 -2.17 31.65 10.84
CA GLY A 400 -1.16 32.34 11.63
C GLY A 400 -0.69 31.53 12.84
N TYR A 401 -0.49 32.19 13.98
CA TYR A 401 0.12 31.56 15.17
C TYR A 401 -0.91 31.10 16.20
N LYS A 402 -2.02 30.51 15.75
CA LYS A 402 -3.10 30.01 16.60
C LYS A 402 -3.77 28.77 15.99
N SER A 403 -4.47 28.01 16.83
CA SER A 403 -5.34 26.92 16.44
C SER A 403 -6.57 26.90 17.33
N ASP A 404 -7.73 26.59 16.76
CA ASP A 404 -9.01 26.43 17.46
C ASP A 404 -9.41 24.94 17.63
N LEU A 405 -8.50 24.01 17.35
CA LEU A 405 -8.74 22.56 17.38
C LEU A 405 -8.23 21.88 18.65
N PHE A 406 -7.87 22.66 19.68
CA PHE A 406 -7.44 22.13 20.95
C PHE A 406 -8.58 22.03 21.95
N GLU A 407 -8.52 21.00 22.78
CA GLU A 407 -9.34 20.77 23.94
C GLU A 407 -8.46 20.40 25.12
N VAL A 408 -8.86 20.84 26.31
CA VAL A 408 -8.20 20.47 27.57
C VAL A 408 -9.20 19.92 28.56
N ALA A 409 -8.75 19.06 29.48
CA ALA A 409 -9.55 18.54 30.57
C ALA A 409 -8.81 18.64 31.89
N GLY A 410 -9.57 18.79 32.98
CA GLY A 410 -9.11 18.66 34.36
C GLY A 410 -9.24 17.22 34.89
N ASP A 411 -9.18 17.08 36.22
CA ASP A 411 -9.34 15.78 36.91
C ASP A 411 -10.73 15.14 36.74
N ASP A 412 -11.71 15.91 36.27
CA ASP A 412 -13.06 15.45 35.96
C ASP A 412 -13.15 14.70 34.63
N HIS A 413 -12.07 14.71 33.82
CA HIS A 413 -11.97 14.11 32.48
C HIS A 413 -12.93 14.70 31.45
N VAL A 414 -13.51 15.88 31.72
CA VAL A 414 -14.39 16.58 30.77
C VAL A 414 -13.58 17.50 29.88
N PHE A 415 -13.62 17.29 28.57
CA PHE A 415 -12.90 18.11 27.61
C PHE A 415 -13.67 19.38 27.24
N HIS A 416 -13.00 20.52 27.38
CA HIS A 416 -13.50 21.84 27.01
C HIS A 416 -12.65 22.46 25.89
N PRO A 417 -13.26 23.21 24.96
CA PRO A 417 -12.53 23.97 23.96
C PRO A 417 -11.47 24.87 24.59
N ALA A 418 -10.32 24.95 23.96
CA ALA A 418 -9.20 25.71 24.46
C ALA A 418 -8.62 26.64 23.40
N LYS A 419 -8.17 27.84 23.83
CA LYS A 419 -7.38 28.74 22.99
C LYS A 419 -5.96 28.20 22.92
N ALA A 420 -5.41 28.12 21.71
CA ALA A 420 -4.03 27.73 21.51
C ALA A 420 -3.27 28.80 20.73
N TRP A 421 -2.06 29.12 21.19
CA TRP A 421 -1.13 30.01 20.49
C TRP A 421 0.23 29.33 20.33
N ILE A 422 0.95 29.74 19.29
CA ILE A 422 2.17 29.09 18.85
C ILE A 422 3.37 30.06 19.09
N GLU A 423 4.40 29.53 19.73
CA GLU A 423 5.68 30.19 19.87
C GLU A 423 6.80 29.24 19.45
N ARG A 424 7.35 29.45 18.24
CA ARG A 424 8.39 28.59 17.64
C ARG A 424 7.93 27.12 17.52
N SER A 425 8.59 26.20 18.24
CA SER A 425 8.29 24.77 18.22
C SER A 425 7.35 24.34 19.34
N LYS A 426 6.62 25.27 19.99
CA LYS A 426 5.71 24.98 21.10
C LYS A 426 4.33 25.54 20.84
N VAL A 427 3.33 24.82 21.34
CA VAL A 427 1.94 25.28 21.37
C VAL A 427 1.51 25.39 22.82
N TYR A 428 1.01 26.55 23.18
CA TYR A 428 0.47 26.89 24.50
C TYR A 428 -1.04 26.77 24.42
N VAL A 429 -1.64 26.06 25.37
CA VAL A 429 -3.07 25.74 25.32
C VAL A 429 -3.71 26.09 26.67
N LYS A 430 -4.82 26.84 26.65
CA LYS A 430 -5.52 27.31 27.85
C LYS A 430 -7.03 27.36 27.60
N SER A 431 -7.82 26.98 28.61
CA SER A 431 -9.27 27.20 28.67
C SER A 431 -9.64 27.91 29.98
N GLU A 432 -10.54 28.88 29.91
CA GLU A 432 -11.08 29.56 31.09
C GLU A 432 -11.95 28.62 31.95
N GLU A 433 -12.50 27.56 31.33
CA GLU A 433 -13.32 26.54 31.98
C GLU A 433 -12.51 25.48 32.74
N VAL A 434 -11.17 25.41 32.50
CA VAL A 434 -10.29 24.39 33.10
C VAL A 434 -9.08 25.07 33.71
N PRO A 435 -9.17 25.54 34.98
CA PRO A 435 -8.08 26.26 35.66
C PRO A 435 -6.86 25.37 35.98
N HIS A 436 -7.05 24.03 36.00
CA HIS A 436 -5.99 23.06 36.26
C HIS A 436 -6.05 21.95 35.24
N PRO A 437 -5.53 22.17 33.99
CA PRO A 437 -5.54 21.15 32.97
C PRO A 437 -4.58 20.00 33.32
N VAL A 438 -5.00 18.77 33.04
CA VAL A 438 -4.20 17.54 33.19
C VAL A 438 -4.11 16.77 31.88
N ALA A 439 -4.93 17.11 30.89
CA ALA A 439 -4.90 16.50 29.55
C ALA A 439 -5.17 17.51 28.46
N VAL A 440 -4.57 17.24 27.27
CA VAL A 440 -4.73 18.02 26.05
C VAL A 440 -5.05 17.10 24.88
N ARG A 441 -6.00 17.50 24.02
CA ARG A 441 -6.27 16.88 22.74
C ARG A 441 -6.15 17.90 21.61
N TYR A 442 -5.58 17.50 20.46
CA TYR A 442 -5.54 18.28 19.23
C TYR A 442 -6.24 17.55 18.11
N ALA A 443 -7.28 18.16 17.53
CA ALA A 443 -8.03 17.61 16.40
C ALA A 443 -8.43 16.12 16.61
N PHE A 444 -8.65 15.70 17.87
CA PHE A 444 -8.90 14.30 18.24
C PHE A 444 -10.38 13.95 18.11
N LYS A 445 -10.90 14.13 16.88
CA LYS A 445 -12.31 13.94 16.50
C LYS A 445 -12.38 13.17 15.18
N ASP A 446 -13.55 12.62 14.85
CA ASP A 446 -13.82 12.02 13.55
C ASP A 446 -13.52 12.99 12.43
N TRP A 447 -14.19 14.14 12.47
CA TRP A 447 -13.99 15.25 11.58
C TRP A 447 -13.32 16.42 12.31
N ALA A 448 -12.16 16.77 11.85
CA ALA A 448 -11.47 18.02 12.11
C ALA A 448 -10.41 18.19 11.04
N GLN A 449 -10.51 19.26 10.25
CA GLN A 449 -9.44 19.58 9.29
C GLN A 449 -8.27 20.17 10.06
N GLY A 450 -7.16 19.41 10.13
CA GLY A 450 -5.97 19.81 10.85
C GLY A 450 -5.40 21.13 10.31
N ASP A 451 -5.07 22.05 11.21
CA ASP A 451 -4.64 23.41 10.94
C ASP A 451 -3.21 23.71 11.41
N LEU A 452 -2.52 22.72 11.99
CA LEU A 452 -1.12 22.86 12.41
C LEU A 452 -0.17 22.17 11.43
N PHE A 453 0.94 22.85 11.14
CA PHE A 453 1.94 22.43 10.17
C PHE A 453 3.36 22.67 10.72
N SER A 454 4.30 21.91 10.14
CA SER A 454 5.72 22.19 10.20
C SER A 454 6.32 21.87 8.84
N ASP A 455 7.10 22.79 8.27
CA ASP A 455 7.78 22.61 6.98
C ASP A 455 6.86 22.07 5.85
N GLY A 456 5.64 22.62 5.75
CA GLY A 456 4.65 22.27 4.73
C GLY A 456 3.89 20.96 4.96
N LEU A 457 4.19 20.20 6.01
CA LEU A 457 3.47 18.96 6.34
C LEU A 457 2.56 19.14 7.55
N PRO A 458 1.33 18.61 7.54
CA PRO A 458 0.40 18.73 8.66
C PRO A 458 0.81 17.87 9.84
N ILE A 459 0.44 18.31 11.04
CA ILE A 459 0.59 17.54 12.27
C ILE A 459 -0.60 16.59 12.41
N SER A 460 -0.34 15.35 12.82
CA SER A 460 -1.39 14.38 13.13
C SER A 460 -2.20 14.80 14.34
N SER A 461 -3.48 14.41 14.41
CA SER A 461 -4.23 14.49 15.66
C SER A 461 -3.54 13.69 16.75
N PHE A 462 -3.57 14.19 17.97
CA PHE A 462 -2.99 13.53 19.14
C PHE A 462 -3.77 13.81 20.41
N ARG A 463 -3.51 13.01 21.44
CA ARG A 463 -3.93 13.22 22.82
C ARG A 463 -2.79 12.96 23.78
N THR A 464 -2.85 13.56 24.95
CA THR A 464 -1.86 13.37 26.02
C THR A 464 -2.36 12.42 27.11
N ASP A 465 -3.63 12.12 27.09
CA ASP A 465 -4.32 11.18 28.00
C ASP A 465 -4.28 9.73 27.47
N ASN A 466 -4.69 8.80 28.33
CA ASN A 466 -4.90 7.39 27.98
C ASN A 466 -6.33 6.90 28.31
N TRP A 467 -7.26 7.86 28.46
CA TRP A 467 -8.63 7.56 28.86
C TRP A 467 -9.40 6.88 27.72
N THR A 468 -10.28 5.97 28.09
CA THR A 468 -11.22 5.35 27.16
C THR A 468 -12.52 6.17 27.15
N GLU A 469 -13.08 6.39 25.97
CA GLU A 469 -14.42 6.99 25.81
C GLU A 469 -15.51 5.97 26.10
#